data_51052832b21955274d3188a8b757128b
#
_entry.id   51052832b21955274d3188a8b757128b
#
_cell.length_a   1.000
_cell.length_b   1.000
_cell.length_c   1.000
_cell.angle_alpha   90.00
_cell.angle_beta   90.00
_cell.angle_gamma   90.00
#
_symmetry.space_group_name_H-M   'P 1'
#
loop_
_entity.id
_entity.type
_entity.pdbx_description
1 polymer ?
#
loop_
_entity_poly.entity_id
_entity_poly.type
_entity_poly.pdbx_seq_one_letter_code
_entity_poly.pdbx_strand_id
1 'polypeptide(L)'
;LSAFSYRFMKQGFFPDMVYDQLYMEYKLPEGTNSTRVARDLEEIEAYLKKRPEVTHVTASIGGTPARYNLVRNVANPSLSYGELIIDFTSPDDLVDNMAEIQQYLSQHYPDAYVKMNRYNLMFKKYPIEAQFTGPDPAVLHQLADSARKIMENCPDVYLITTDWEPQIPVLTIEYDQPTARAIGLSRNDVSLSLLTATSGIPIGSFYEGIHKDNIYL
;
A
#
# COMPACT_ATOMS: atom_id res chain seq x y z
N LEU A 1 40.53 -22.98 7.92
CA LEU A 1 39.33 -22.90 8.79
C LEU A 1 38.47 -21.67 8.43
N SER A 2 39.01 -20.45 8.33
CA SER A 2 38.25 -19.22 8.03
C SER A 2 37.52 -19.22 6.67
N ALA A 3 38.18 -19.73 5.60
CA ALA A 3 37.57 -19.84 4.27
C ALA A 3 36.40 -20.84 4.24
N PHE A 4 36.44 -21.89 5.07
CA PHE A 4 35.36 -22.84 5.19
C PHE A 4 34.17 -22.25 5.99
N SER A 5 34.43 -21.49 7.04
CA SER A 5 33.42 -20.82 7.85
C SER A 5 32.66 -19.73 7.08
N TYR A 6 33.31 -19.06 6.11
CA TYR A 6 32.70 -18.05 5.26
C TYR A 6 31.48 -18.58 4.48
N ARG A 7 31.47 -19.86 4.11
CA ARG A 7 30.36 -20.50 3.38
C ARG A 7 29.08 -20.60 4.21
N PHE A 8 29.19 -20.56 5.54
CA PHE A 8 28.04 -20.65 6.46
C PHE A 8 27.57 -19.30 6.96
N MET A 9 28.27 -18.23 6.61
CA MET A 9 27.83 -16.87 6.97
C MET A 9 26.76 -16.38 5.99
N LYS A 10 25.67 -15.85 6.52
CA LYS A 10 24.67 -15.14 5.72
C LYS A 10 25.34 -13.94 5.06
N GLN A 11 25.38 -13.95 3.73
CA GLN A 11 25.97 -12.88 2.94
C GLN A 11 24.86 -11.89 2.56
N GLY A 12 25.00 -10.64 2.96
CA GLY A 12 24.10 -9.56 2.61
C GLY A 12 24.81 -8.22 2.84
N PHE A 13 24.60 -7.27 1.93
CA PHE A 13 25.22 -5.95 2.07
C PHE A 13 24.63 -5.20 3.27
N PHE A 14 23.30 -5.29 3.43
CA PHE A 14 22.58 -4.85 4.62
C PHE A 14 21.58 -5.95 5.02
N PRO A 15 21.82 -6.66 6.13
CA PRO A 15 20.85 -7.62 6.66
C PRO A 15 19.63 -6.88 7.21
N ASP A 16 18.52 -7.60 7.35
CA ASP A 16 17.37 -7.10 8.08
C ASP A 16 17.75 -6.76 9.52
N MET A 17 17.16 -5.68 10.02
CA MET A 17 17.38 -5.27 11.40
C MET A 17 16.79 -6.31 12.35
N VAL A 18 17.51 -6.55 13.46
CA VAL A 18 17.04 -7.44 14.52
C VAL A 18 16.09 -6.63 15.41
N TYR A 19 14.82 -6.61 15.02
CA TYR A 19 13.72 -5.98 15.74
C TYR A 19 12.63 -7.00 16.04
N ASP A 20 11.92 -6.80 17.11
CA ASP A 20 10.68 -7.47 17.48
C ASP A 20 9.43 -6.85 16.82
N GLN A 21 9.62 -5.85 15.97
CA GLN A 21 8.57 -5.12 15.25
C GLN A 21 8.75 -5.26 13.74
N LEU A 22 7.64 -5.39 13.03
CA LEU A 22 7.56 -5.29 11.58
C LEU A 22 6.38 -4.39 11.17
N TYR A 23 6.32 -4.03 9.89
CA TYR A 23 5.15 -3.39 9.31
C TYR A 23 4.55 -4.25 8.20
N MET A 24 3.25 -4.18 8.06
CA MET A 24 2.48 -4.86 7.02
C MET A 24 1.79 -3.83 6.13
N GLU A 25 2.09 -3.86 4.85
CA GLU A 25 1.39 -3.06 3.85
C GLU A 25 0.15 -3.82 3.38
N TYR A 26 -0.99 -3.14 3.37
CA TYR A 26 -2.25 -3.64 2.85
C TYR A 26 -2.75 -2.67 1.77
N LYS A 27 -2.92 -3.16 0.54
CA LYS A 27 -3.38 -2.33 -0.56
C LYS A 27 -4.42 -3.08 -1.39
N LEU A 28 -5.57 -2.45 -1.56
CA LEU A 28 -6.62 -2.86 -2.50
C LEU A 28 -6.46 -2.10 -3.83
N PRO A 29 -7.11 -2.56 -4.92
CA PRO A 29 -7.14 -1.80 -6.17
C PRO A 29 -7.59 -0.35 -5.94
N GLU A 30 -6.98 0.58 -6.66
CA GLU A 30 -7.32 2.00 -6.57
C GLU A 30 -8.81 2.22 -6.85
N GLY A 31 -9.39 3.20 -6.14
CA GLY A 31 -10.84 3.44 -6.16
C GLY A 31 -11.63 2.64 -5.13
N THR A 32 -10.99 1.73 -4.39
CA THR A 32 -11.64 1.04 -3.26
C THR A 32 -11.83 2.02 -2.10
N ASN A 33 -13.00 1.96 -1.47
CA ASN A 33 -13.34 2.81 -0.35
C ASN A 33 -12.52 2.43 0.91
N SER A 34 -12.05 3.44 1.65
CA SER A 34 -11.34 3.28 2.93
C SER A 34 -12.12 2.49 3.99
N THR A 35 -13.45 2.50 3.94
CA THR A 35 -14.30 1.68 4.83
C THR A 35 -14.04 0.18 4.65
N ARG A 36 -13.78 -0.27 3.42
CA ARG A 36 -13.41 -1.67 3.18
C ARG A 36 -12.02 -1.97 3.74
N VAL A 37 -11.05 -1.07 3.50
CA VAL A 37 -9.71 -1.20 4.07
C VAL A 37 -9.76 -1.28 5.59
N ALA A 38 -10.56 -0.41 6.23
CA ALA A 38 -10.74 -0.39 7.68
C ALA A 38 -11.26 -1.74 8.21
N ARG A 39 -12.33 -2.25 7.61
CA ARG A 39 -12.91 -3.54 8.01
C ARG A 39 -11.94 -4.69 7.87
N ASP A 40 -11.24 -4.77 6.72
CA ASP A 40 -10.31 -5.84 6.44
C ASP A 40 -9.10 -5.77 7.42
N LEU A 41 -8.62 -4.56 7.75
CA LEU A 41 -7.58 -4.37 8.78
C LEU A 41 -8.05 -4.71 10.18
N GLU A 42 -9.29 -4.42 10.56
CA GLU A 42 -9.88 -4.84 11.85
C GLU A 42 -9.95 -6.38 11.96
N GLU A 43 -10.31 -7.07 10.88
CA GLU A 43 -10.32 -8.54 10.85
C GLU A 43 -8.90 -9.11 10.97
N ILE A 44 -7.92 -8.52 10.29
CA ILE A 44 -6.50 -8.92 10.38
C ILE A 44 -5.97 -8.65 11.80
N GLU A 45 -6.26 -7.50 12.37
CA GLU A 45 -5.88 -7.16 13.74
C GLU A 45 -6.46 -8.16 14.75
N ALA A 46 -7.75 -8.50 14.59
CA ALA A 46 -8.42 -9.50 15.45
C ALA A 46 -7.81 -10.90 15.31
N TYR A 47 -7.33 -11.27 14.13
CA TYR A 47 -6.58 -12.50 13.90
C TYR A 47 -5.22 -12.47 14.59
N LEU A 48 -4.46 -11.40 14.41
CA LEU A 48 -3.11 -11.24 14.96
C LEU A 48 -3.14 -11.20 16.50
N LYS A 49 -4.09 -10.51 17.11
CA LYS A 49 -4.26 -10.43 18.58
C LYS A 49 -4.58 -11.76 19.26
N LYS A 50 -5.00 -12.78 18.52
CA LYS A 50 -5.21 -14.14 19.07
C LYS A 50 -3.92 -14.94 19.17
N ARG A 51 -2.85 -14.47 18.54
CA ARG A 51 -1.57 -15.16 18.53
C ARG A 51 -0.75 -14.76 19.76
N PRO A 52 -0.25 -15.72 20.54
CA PRO A 52 0.45 -15.44 21.80
C PRO A 52 1.79 -14.71 21.59
N GLU A 53 2.39 -14.84 20.42
CA GLU A 53 3.64 -14.19 20.03
C GLU A 53 3.47 -12.71 19.65
N VAL A 54 2.24 -12.24 19.40
CA VAL A 54 1.94 -10.85 19.04
C VAL A 54 1.54 -10.06 20.29
N THR A 55 2.26 -8.98 20.58
CA THR A 55 2.04 -8.15 21.77
C THR A 55 1.16 -6.93 21.47
N HIS A 56 1.42 -6.24 20.36
CA HIS A 56 0.66 -5.07 19.95
C HIS A 56 0.45 -5.03 18.43
N VAL A 57 -0.68 -4.45 18.03
CA VAL A 57 -1.00 -4.17 16.62
C VAL A 57 -1.55 -2.75 16.56
N THR A 58 -0.98 -1.93 15.67
CA THR A 58 -1.43 -0.56 15.42
C THR A 58 -1.79 -0.41 13.96
N ALA A 59 -3.01 0.05 13.66
CA ALA A 59 -3.50 0.25 12.30
C ALA A 59 -3.45 1.73 11.88
N SER A 60 -3.09 1.96 10.61
CA SER A 60 -3.22 3.25 9.94
C SER A 60 -3.97 3.06 8.63
N ILE A 61 -4.93 3.93 8.35
CA ILE A 61 -5.77 3.87 7.16
C ILE A 61 -5.52 5.12 6.32
N GLY A 62 -5.44 4.94 5.00
CA GLY A 62 -5.23 6.02 4.06
C GLY A 62 -3.79 6.48 3.87
N GLY A 63 -2.84 5.88 4.58
CA GLY A 63 -1.42 6.21 4.47
C GLY A 63 -0.57 5.56 5.54
N THR A 64 0.74 5.71 5.39
CA THR A 64 1.70 5.33 6.42
C THR A 64 1.57 6.28 7.61
N PRO A 65 1.69 5.81 8.87
CA PRO A 65 1.76 6.67 10.05
C PRO A 65 2.85 7.72 9.93
N ALA A 66 2.77 8.78 10.72
CA ALA A 66 3.84 9.76 10.83
C ALA A 66 5.17 9.03 11.05
N ARG A 67 6.28 9.56 10.49
CA ARG A 67 7.58 8.87 10.45
C ARG A 67 8.03 8.41 11.84
N TYR A 68 7.80 7.17 12.15
CA TYR A 68 8.13 6.51 13.42
C TYR A 68 9.45 5.73 13.33
N ASN A 69 9.91 5.42 12.12
CA ASN A 69 11.15 4.69 11.87
C ASN A 69 11.92 5.34 10.69
N LEU A 70 13.24 5.51 10.83
CA LEU A 70 14.08 6.17 9.83
C LEU A 70 14.20 5.39 8.52
N VAL A 71 14.11 4.07 8.60
CA VAL A 71 14.27 3.19 7.43
C VAL A 71 12.94 2.83 6.76
N ARG A 72 11.81 3.35 7.28
CA ARG A 72 10.50 3.18 6.66
C ARG A 72 10.23 4.30 5.65
N ASN A 73 10.09 3.92 4.38
CA ASN A 73 9.60 4.83 3.36
C ASN A 73 8.11 5.06 3.54
N VAL A 74 7.70 6.32 3.54
CA VAL A 74 6.28 6.69 3.63
C VAL A 74 5.61 6.37 2.29
N ALA A 75 4.52 5.60 2.34
CA ALA A 75 3.68 5.35 1.18
C ALA A 75 2.89 6.62 0.81
N ASN A 76 2.58 6.78 -0.47
CA ASN A 76 1.69 7.85 -0.90
C ASN A 76 0.29 7.64 -0.28
N PRO A 77 -0.36 8.72 0.20
CA PRO A 77 -1.72 8.61 0.70
C PRO A 77 -2.68 8.06 -0.36
N SER A 78 -3.49 7.07 0.01
CA SER A 78 -4.53 6.51 -0.84
C SER A 78 -5.65 5.93 0.01
N LEU A 79 -6.91 6.12 -0.38
CA LEU A 79 -8.07 5.55 0.30
C LEU A 79 -8.12 4.01 0.24
N SER A 80 -7.41 3.42 -0.71
CA SER A 80 -7.27 1.97 -0.89
C SER A 80 -6.09 1.36 -0.14
N TYR A 81 -5.36 2.16 0.66
CA TYR A 81 -4.16 1.75 1.39
C TYR A 81 -4.37 1.76 2.90
N GLY A 82 -3.77 0.80 3.57
CA GLY A 82 -3.60 0.78 5.01
C GLY A 82 -2.31 0.08 5.42
N GLU A 83 -1.91 0.27 6.66
CA GLU A 83 -0.69 -0.29 7.21
C GLU A 83 -0.93 -0.75 8.65
N LEU A 84 -0.41 -1.92 8.98
CA LEU A 84 -0.31 -2.38 10.36
C LEU A 84 1.14 -2.36 10.81
N ILE A 85 1.38 -1.87 12.01
CA ILE A 85 2.62 -2.05 12.77
C ILE A 85 2.34 -3.18 13.75
N ILE A 86 3.18 -4.21 13.75
CA ILE A 86 2.97 -5.43 14.54
C ILE A 86 4.20 -5.65 15.40
N ASP A 87 4.00 -5.67 16.71
CA ASP A 87 5.03 -5.94 17.71
C ASP A 87 4.92 -7.40 18.16
N PHE A 88 6.05 -8.10 18.19
CA PHE A 88 6.18 -9.48 18.64
C PHE A 88 6.85 -9.55 20.02
N THR A 89 6.75 -10.69 20.67
CA THR A 89 7.38 -10.94 21.97
C THR A 89 8.91 -10.93 21.86
N SER A 90 9.43 -11.40 20.73
CA SER A 90 10.87 -11.40 20.44
C SER A 90 11.15 -11.33 18.94
N PRO A 91 12.37 -10.95 18.53
CA PRO A 91 12.79 -10.99 17.13
C PRO A 91 12.77 -12.41 16.53
N ASP A 92 13.00 -13.44 17.33
CA ASP A 92 12.96 -14.83 16.87
C ASP A 92 11.52 -15.27 16.62
N ASP A 93 10.57 -14.94 17.49
CA ASP A 93 9.14 -15.19 17.28
C ASP A 93 8.65 -14.51 16.00
N LEU A 94 9.11 -13.29 15.72
CA LEU A 94 8.78 -12.59 14.48
C LEU A 94 9.26 -13.37 13.25
N VAL A 95 10.51 -13.82 13.24
CA VAL A 95 11.11 -14.53 12.10
C VAL A 95 10.42 -15.88 11.87
N ASP A 96 10.16 -16.62 12.95
CA ASP A 96 9.60 -17.97 12.88
C ASP A 96 8.13 -17.97 12.41
N ASN A 97 7.37 -16.95 12.78
CA ASN A 97 5.94 -16.87 12.46
C ASN A 97 5.60 -16.05 11.20
N MET A 98 6.51 -15.19 10.74
CA MET A 98 6.26 -14.27 9.63
C MET A 98 5.78 -14.97 8.35
N ALA A 99 6.40 -16.10 7.98
CA ALA A 99 6.08 -16.83 6.76
C ALA A 99 4.66 -17.43 6.80
N GLU A 100 4.28 -18.03 7.93
CA GLU A 100 2.94 -18.60 8.13
C GLU A 100 1.86 -17.51 8.08
N ILE A 101 2.09 -16.40 8.79
CA ILE A 101 1.15 -15.26 8.80
C ILE A 101 1.02 -14.68 7.39
N GLN A 102 2.13 -14.47 6.68
CA GLN A 102 2.12 -13.97 5.31
C GLN A 102 1.30 -14.88 4.38
N GLN A 103 1.49 -16.20 4.49
CA GLN A 103 0.74 -17.17 3.69
C GLN A 103 -0.75 -17.14 4.01
N TYR A 104 -1.12 -17.10 5.29
CA TYR A 104 -2.50 -16.99 5.73
C TYR A 104 -3.18 -15.75 5.12
N LEU A 105 -2.54 -14.58 5.26
CA LEU A 105 -3.08 -13.31 4.78
C LEU A 105 -3.24 -13.30 3.24
N SER A 106 -2.25 -13.82 2.51
CA SER A 106 -2.31 -13.89 1.05
C SER A 106 -3.42 -14.81 0.54
N GLN A 107 -3.79 -15.85 1.31
CA GLN A 107 -4.89 -16.75 0.97
C GLN A 107 -6.27 -16.17 1.31
N HIS A 108 -6.37 -15.41 2.40
CA HIS A 108 -7.65 -14.85 2.87
C HIS A 108 -8.02 -13.54 2.16
N TYR A 109 -7.02 -12.80 1.66
CA TYR A 109 -7.21 -11.53 0.94
C TYR A 109 -6.59 -11.59 -0.45
N PRO A 110 -7.11 -12.45 -1.36
CA PRO A 110 -6.50 -12.69 -2.67
C PRO A 110 -6.59 -11.49 -3.62
N ASP A 111 -7.50 -10.55 -3.37
CA ASP A 111 -7.66 -9.30 -4.12
C ASP A 111 -6.84 -8.14 -3.55
N ALA A 112 -6.17 -8.35 -2.42
CA ALA A 112 -5.32 -7.35 -1.79
C ALA A 112 -3.83 -7.68 -1.98
N TYR A 113 -3.03 -6.64 -2.15
CA TYR A 113 -1.60 -6.75 -1.97
C TYR A 113 -1.30 -6.66 -0.48
N VAL A 114 -0.95 -7.78 0.14
CA VAL A 114 -0.61 -7.87 1.56
C VAL A 114 0.84 -8.28 1.68
N LYS A 115 1.69 -7.43 2.26
CA LYS A 115 3.10 -7.71 2.42
C LYS A 115 3.60 -7.35 3.81
N MET A 116 4.12 -8.36 4.50
CA MET A 116 4.87 -8.15 5.75
C MET A 116 6.32 -7.79 5.42
N ASN A 117 6.83 -6.76 6.04
CA ASN A 117 8.17 -6.25 5.79
C ASN A 117 8.92 -6.05 7.11
N ARG A 118 10.16 -6.56 7.16
CA ARG A 118 11.11 -6.23 8.21
C ARG A 118 11.81 -4.91 7.88
N TYR A 119 12.25 -4.21 8.90
CA TYR A 119 13.05 -2.99 8.69
C TYR A 119 14.42 -3.34 8.15
N ASN A 120 14.81 -2.65 7.08
CA ASN A 120 16.07 -2.85 6.39
C ASN A 120 16.60 -1.51 5.86
N LEU A 121 17.91 -1.30 5.91
CA LEU A 121 18.56 -0.10 5.36
C LEU A 121 18.59 -0.07 3.83
N MET A 122 18.31 -1.20 3.18
CA MET A 122 18.15 -1.26 1.72
C MET A 122 16.75 -0.78 1.33
N PHE A 123 16.66 0.38 0.70
CA PHE A 123 15.41 0.96 0.20
C PHE A 123 14.84 0.24 -1.04
N LYS A 124 15.17 -1.03 -1.25
CA LYS A 124 14.58 -1.79 -2.35
C LYS A 124 13.20 -2.29 -1.95
N LYS A 125 12.19 -1.81 -2.65
CA LYS A 125 10.81 -2.23 -2.44
C LYS A 125 10.60 -3.70 -2.86
N TYR A 126 11.26 -4.09 -3.94
CA TYR A 126 11.19 -5.45 -4.50
C TYR A 126 12.58 -6.04 -4.68
N PRO A 127 12.81 -7.31 -4.34
CA PRO A 127 14.10 -7.98 -4.56
C PRO A 127 14.34 -8.33 -6.02
N ILE A 128 13.29 -8.56 -6.80
CA ILE A 128 13.33 -8.90 -8.22
C ILE A 128 12.47 -7.91 -8.97
N GLU A 129 13.04 -7.27 -9.99
CA GLU A 129 12.32 -6.32 -10.84
C GLU A 129 12.68 -6.59 -12.30
N ALA A 130 11.65 -6.69 -13.15
CA ALA A 130 11.80 -6.72 -14.60
C ALA A 130 11.28 -5.40 -15.17
N GLN A 131 12.14 -4.62 -15.80
CA GLN A 131 11.81 -3.32 -16.36
C GLN A 131 11.75 -3.38 -17.88
N PHE A 132 10.66 -2.90 -18.45
CA PHE A 132 10.45 -2.77 -19.89
C PHE A 132 10.31 -1.31 -20.25
N THR A 133 10.96 -0.89 -21.32
CA THR A 133 10.92 0.50 -21.82
C THR A 133 10.61 0.50 -23.30
N GLY A 134 9.69 1.33 -23.73
CA GLY A 134 9.30 1.43 -25.13
C GLY A 134 8.25 2.52 -25.37
N PRO A 135 8.02 2.88 -26.64
CA PRO A 135 7.08 3.95 -26.98
C PRO A 135 5.61 3.50 -27.01
N ASP A 136 5.34 2.19 -27.10
CA ASP A 136 3.98 1.66 -27.27
C ASP A 136 3.50 1.01 -25.96
N PRO A 137 2.51 1.61 -25.26
CA PRO A 137 1.95 1.08 -24.04
C PRO A 137 1.34 -0.32 -24.19
N ALA A 138 0.71 -0.63 -25.33
CA ALA A 138 0.09 -1.93 -25.52
C ALA A 138 1.12 -3.07 -25.57
N VAL A 139 2.26 -2.81 -26.22
CA VAL A 139 3.38 -3.75 -26.26
C VAL A 139 3.99 -3.93 -24.85
N LEU A 140 4.14 -2.83 -24.10
CA LEU A 140 4.66 -2.89 -22.73
C LEU A 140 3.75 -3.71 -21.81
N HIS A 141 2.42 -3.57 -21.92
CA HIS A 141 1.47 -4.42 -21.19
C HIS A 141 1.64 -5.90 -21.53
N GLN A 142 1.75 -6.24 -22.82
CA GLN A 142 1.95 -7.64 -23.23
C GLN A 142 3.25 -8.23 -22.70
N LEU A 143 4.34 -7.44 -22.68
CA LEU A 143 5.62 -7.86 -22.11
C LEU A 143 5.53 -8.06 -20.59
N ALA A 144 4.90 -7.13 -19.88
CA ALA A 144 4.68 -7.24 -18.44
C ALA A 144 3.83 -8.47 -18.08
N ASP A 145 2.73 -8.73 -18.82
CA ASP A 145 1.90 -9.93 -18.64
C ASP A 145 2.65 -11.23 -18.93
N SER A 146 3.54 -11.21 -19.93
CA SER A 146 4.38 -12.36 -20.24
C SER A 146 5.39 -12.63 -19.13
N ALA A 147 6.03 -11.59 -18.61
CA ALA A 147 6.96 -11.68 -17.50
C ALA A 147 6.24 -12.17 -16.23
N ARG A 148 5.04 -11.64 -15.93
CA ARG A 148 4.22 -12.09 -14.80
C ARG A 148 3.92 -13.58 -14.87
N LYS A 149 3.48 -14.08 -16.02
CA LYS A 149 3.21 -15.53 -16.23
C LYS A 149 4.45 -16.40 -16.01
N ILE A 150 5.63 -15.92 -16.40
CA ILE A 150 6.89 -16.64 -16.16
C ILE A 150 7.19 -16.67 -14.66
N MET A 151 7.03 -15.54 -13.95
CA MET A 151 7.25 -15.44 -12.51
C MET A 151 6.26 -16.30 -11.71
N GLU A 152 4.97 -16.32 -12.10
CA GLU A 152 3.92 -17.14 -11.47
C GLU A 152 4.22 -18.67 -11.53
N ASN A 153 5.02 -19.09 -12.51
CA ASN A 153 5.45 -20.48 -12.60
C ASN A 153 6.69 -20.80 -11.75
N CYS A 154 7.28 -19.81 -11.08
CA CYS A 154 8.43 -20.02 -10.20
C CYS A 154 7.93 -20.20 -8.75
N PRO A 155 8.15 -21.36 -8.11
CA PRO A 155 7.60 -21.65 -6.79
C PRO A 155 8.13 -20.73 -5.67
N ASP A 156 9.29 -20.12 -5.87
CA ASP A 156 9.94 -19.24 -4.90
C ASP A 156 9.57 -17.75 -5.08
N VAL A 157 8.72 -17.44 -6.07
CA VAL A 157 8.29 -16.06 -6.37
C VAL A 157 6.84 -15.88 -5.96
N TYR A 158 6.57 -14.85 -5.15
CA TYR A 158 5.24 -14.52 -4.67
C TYR A 158 5.04 -13.00 -4.61
N LEU A 159 3.81 -12.54 -4.44
CA LEU A 159 3.42 -11.13 -4.44
C LEU A 159 3.86 -10.38 -5.71
N ILE A 160 3.61 -11.01 -6.86
CA ILE A 160 3.94 -10.43 -8.16
C ILE A 160 3.00 -9.26 -8.44
N THR A 161 3.57 -8.10 -8.71
CA THR A 161 2.81 -6.87 -8.98
C THR A 161 3.42 -6.14 -10.18
N THR A 162 2.67 -5.24 -10.78
CA THR A 162 3.14 -4.36 -11.85
C THR A 162 2.97 -2.91 -11.42
N ASP A 163 3.78 -2.01 -11.95
CA ASP A 163 3.63 -0.56 -11.72
C ASP A 163 2.36 -0.02 -12.38
N TRP A 164 1.85 -0.72 -13.39
CA TRP A 164 0.57 -0.43 -13.99
C TRP A 164 -0.53 -1.19 -13.28
N GLU A 165 -1.17 -0.49 -12.37
CA GLU A 165 -2.30 -1.01 -11.61
C GLU A 165 -3.50 -1.31 -12.54
N PRO A 166 -4.48 -2.09 -12.07
CA PRO A 166 -5.70 -2.32 -12.83
C PRO A 166 -6.35 -1.00 -13.26
N GLN A 167 -6.86 -0.96 -14.46
CA GLN A 167 -7.57 0.22 -14.96
C GLN A 167 -8.82 0.47 -14.11
N ILE A 168 -8.97 1.70 -13.66
CA ILE A 168 -10.16 2.15 -12.93
C ILE A 168 -11.07 2.94 -13.89
N PRO A 169 -12.39 2.87 -13.72
CA PRO A 169 -13.30 3.72 -14.48
C PRO A 169 -13.08 5.18 -14.11
N VAL A 170 -12.91 6.03 -15.12
CA VAL A 170 -12.75 7.47 -14.97
C VAL A 170 -13.94 8.17 -15.61
N LEU A 171 -14.59 9.04 -14.86
CA LEU A 171 -15.62 9.91 -15.38
C LEU A 171 -14.97 11.16 -16.01
N THR A 172 -14.98 11.23 -17.34
CA THR A 172 -14.52 12.40 -18.07
C THR A 172 -15.71 13.30 -18.38
N ILE A 173 -15.64 14.56 -17.96
CA ILE A 173 -16.71 15.54 -18.17
C ILE A 173 -16.36 16.40 -19.35
N GLU A 174 -17.18 16.37 -20.37
CA GLU A 174 -17.08 17.23 -21.55
C GLU A 174 -17.83 18.54 -21.32
N TYR A 175 -17.09 19.65 -21.32
CA TYR A 175 -17.65 20.99 -21.15
C TYR A 175 -18.09 21.53 -22.50
N ASP A 176 -19.41 21.62 -22.74
CA ASP A 176 -19.98 22.28 -23.90
C ASP A 176 -20.01 23.80 -23.70
N GLN A 177 -18.98 24.46 -24.22
CA GLN A 177 -18.79 25.90 -24.05
C GLN A 177 -19.90 26.75 -24.71
N PRO A 178 -20.41 26.46 -25.92
CA PRO A 178 -21.54 27.20 -26.50
C PRO A 178 -22.77 27.17 -25.62
N THR A 179 -23.19 25.99 -25.19
CA THR A 179 -24.38 25.82 -24.34
C THR A 179 -24.19 26.48 -22.99
N ALA A 180 -23.04 26.33 -22.34
CA ALA A 180 -22.76 26.95 -21.07
C ALA A 180 -22.83 28.49 -21.14
N ARG A 181 -22.27 29.09 -22.17
CA ARG A 181 -22.32 30.54 -22.41
C ARG A 181 -23.75 31.04 -22.62
N ALA A 182 -24.57 30.28 -23.33
CA ALA A 182 -25.96 30.66 -23.59
C ALA A 182 -26.78 30.75 -22.30
N ILE A 183 -26.44 29.97 -21.27
CA ILE A 183 -27.11 29.98 -19.97
C ILE A 183 -26.33 30.77 -18.90
N GLY A 184 -25.23 31.44 -19.29
CA GLY A 184 -24.46 32.30 -18.39
C GLY A 184 -23.48 31.57 -17.45
N LEU A 185 -23.17 30.31 -17.72
CA LEU A 185 -22.23 29.53 -16.91
C LEU A 185 -20.81 29.61 -17.48
N SER A 186 -19.86 29.90 -16.62
CA SER A 186 -18.44 29.80 -16.92
C SER A 186 -17.88 28.40 -16.66
N ARG A 187 -16.72 28.10 -17.22
CA ARG A 187 -16.01 26.85 -16.91
C ARG A 187 -15.70 26.72 -15.42
N ASN A 188 -15.41 27.86 -14.78
CA ASN A 188 -15.12 27.88 -13.33
C ASN A 188 -16.34 27.47 -12.51
N ASP A 189 -17.53 27.94 -12.86
CA ASP A 189 -18.79 27.60 -12.15
C ASP A 189 -19.04 26.08 -12.24
N VAL A 190 -18.88 25.51 -13.43
CA VAL A 190 -19.02 24.05 -13.63
C VAL A 190 -17.95 23.27 -12.84
N SER A 191 -16.68 23.71 -12.89
CA SER A 191 -15.61 23.07 -12.13
C SER A 191 -15.82 23.12 -10.63
N LEU A 192 -16.30 24.27 -10.12
CA LEU A 192 -16.59 24.45 -8.70
C LEU A 192 -17.74 23.54 -8.25
N SER A 193 -18.83 23.49 -9.06
CA SER A 193 -19.96 22.61 -8.77
C SER A 193 -19.57 21.14 -8.73
N LEU A 194 -18.71 20.71 -9.67
CA LEU A 194 -18.19 19.35 -9.70
C LEU A 194 -17.30 19.05 -8.50
N LEU A 195 -16.41 19.97 -8.15
CA LEU A 195 -15.54 19.83 -6.98
C LEU A 195 -16.38 19.69 -5.70
N THR A 196 -17.40 20.53 -5.54
CA THR A 196 -18.35 20.45 -4.41
C THR A 196 -19.05 19.09 -4.36
N ALA A 197 -19.52 18.60 -5.51
CA ALA A 197 -20.27 17.34 -5.58
C ALA A 197 -19.41 16.08 -5.38
N THR A 198 -18.11 16.14 -5.64
CA THR A 198 -17.23 14.96 -5.61
C THR A 198 -16.29 14.92 -4.40
N SER A 199 -15.58 16.01 -4.16
CA SER A 199 -14.51 16.06 -3.14
C SER A 199 -14.86 16.98 -1.95
N GLY A 200 -15.86 17.84 -2.13
CA GLY A 200 -16.18 18.90 -1.20
C GLY A 200 -15.22 20.10 -1.31
N ILE A 201 -15.68 21.26 -0.89
CA ILE A 201 -14.87 22.48 -0.81
C ILE A 201 -14.70 22.83 0.66
N PRO A 202 -13.46 23.04 1.14
CA PRO A 202 -13.25 23.49 2.51
C PRO A 202 -13.77 24.93 2.65
N ILE A 203 -14.81 25.10 3.48
CA ILE A 203 -15.47 26.40 3.73
C ILE A 203 -15.07 27.01 5.07
N GLY A 204 -14.39 26.25 5.91
CA GLY A 204 -13.98 26.71 7.22
C GLY A 204 -13.25 25.64 8.02
N SER A 205 -12.94 25.95 9.25
CA SER A 205 -12.35 25.01 10.19
C SER A 205 -13.01 25.14 11.56
N PHE A 206 -13.25 24.02 12.18
CA PHE A 206 -13.70 23.92 13.56
C PHE A 206 -12.51 23.57 14.44
N TYR A 207 -12.40 24.19 15.61
CA TYR A 207 -11.33 23.95 16.57
C TYR A 207 -11.91 23.40 17.87
N GLU A 208 -11.40 22.27 18.31
CA GLU A 208 -11.67 21.68 19.61
C GLU A 208 -10.35 21.50 20.38
N GLY A 209 -10.04 22.41 21.25
CA GLY A 209 -8.72 22.47 21.90
C GLY A 209 -7.60 22.68 20.89
N ILE A 210 -6.71 21.67 20.76
CA ILE A 210 -5.60 21.68 19.80
C ILE A 210 -5.95 21.01 18.47
N HIS A 211 -7.11 20.37 18.37
CA HIS A 211 -7.56 19.70 17.16
C HIS A 211 -8.25 20.69 16.23
N LYS A 212 -7.91 20.56 14.94
CA LYS A 212 -8.48 21.37 13.86
C LYS A 212 -9.14 20.45 12.86
N ASP A 213 -10.45 20.54 12.71
CA ASP A 213 -11.23 19.83 11.70
C ASP A 213 -11.70 20.77 10.61
N ASN A 214 -11.50 20.37 9.35
CA ASN A 214 -11.99 21.16 8.23
C ASN A 214 -13.47 20.89 7.99
N ILE A 215 -14.22 21.97 7.74
CA ILE A 215 -15.63 21.91 7.35
C ILE A 215 -15.68 21.92 5.83
N TYR A 216 -16.31 20.91 5.24
CA TYR A 216 -16.50 20.79 3.79
C TYR A 216 -17.96 21.00 3.43
N LEU A 217 -18.19 21.68 2.28
CA LEU A 217 -19.50 21.83 1.64
C LEU A 217 -19.62 20.81 0.52
#